data_debf1fda9d0546fee5e37d134a0bad91
#
_entry.id   debf1fda9d0546fee5e37d134a0bad91
#
_cell.length_a   1.000
_cell.length_b   1.000
_cell.length_c   1.000
_cell.angle_alpha   90.00
_cell.angle_beta   90.00
_cell.angle_gamma   90.00
#
_symmetry.space_group_name_H-M   'P 1'
#
loop_
_entity.id
_entity.type
_entity.pdbx_description
1 polymer ?
#
loop_
_entity_poly.entity_id
_entity_poly.type
_entity_poly.pdbx_seq_one_letter_code
_entity_poly.pdbx_strand_id
1 'polypeptide(L)'
;MAFTLASGLNAGAVYDQDNVLRGGAVETIRLINFKDLKPSGTVTFDGSNVNMVTDLVLIGGSKKAYKYEGFNRSMRAKYELVKSAFSVSYIHTIDFVVFQIDYDTKMELTAMAMGKIIAVVQNLDTNDDNPYEIYGLDSGLELITSVRDINDADSNGAFVLQLATNPDGAKEGHMPMTWFITNLATTTTAVEVLDVATGA
;
A
#
# COMPACT_ATOMS: atom_id res chain seq x y z
N MET A 1 17.42 -7.89 4.57
CA MET A 1 17.46 -8.11 6.04
C MET A 1 16.69 -9.37 6.35
N ALA A 2 17.23 -10.24 7.21
CA ALA A 2 16.45 -11.36 7.71
C ALA A 2 15.61 -10.87 8.89
N PHE A 3 14.30 -10.93 8.77
CA PHE A 3 13.40 -10.65 9.89
C PHE A 3 13.46 -11.83 10.87
N THR A 4 13.90 -11.58 12.09
CA THR A 4 13.76 -12.56 13.16
C THR A 4 12.38 -12.37 13.79
N LEU A 5 11.42 -13.12 13.29
CA LEU A 5 10.12 -13.21 13.94
C LEU A 5 10.30 -13.90 15.30
N ALA A 6 9.72 -13.32 16.34
CA ALA A 6 9.62 -13.97 17.64
C ALA A 6 9.00 -15.36 17.47
N SER A 7 9.58 -16.39 18.10
CA SER A 7 9.16 -17.78 17.96
C SER A 7 7.85 -18.12 18.68
N GLY A 8 6.95 -17.15 18.88
CA GLY A 8 5.67 -17.37 19.56
C GLY A 8 4.88 -16.09 19.77
N LEU A 9 3.70 -16.22 20.34
CA LEU A 9 2.86 -15.09 20.73
C LEU A 9 3.46 -14.39 21.96
N ASN A 10 3.67 -13.08 21.87
CA ASN A 10 4.24 -12.26 22.95
C ASN A 10 3.19 -11.42 23.69
N ALA A 11 2.05 -11.16 23.06
CA ALA A 11 0.96 -10.36 23.63
C ALA A 11 -0.39 -10.88 23.12
N GLY A 12 -1.42 -10.70 23.94
CA GLY A 12 -2.81 -10.92 23.54
C GLY A 12 -3.42 -9.65 22.97
N ALA A 13 -4.56 -9.78 22.29
CA ALA A 13 -5.43 -8.67 21.93
C ALA A 13 -6.68 -8.71 22.82
N VAL A 14 -7.04 -7.58 23.40
CA VAL A 14 -8.24 -7.42 24.22
C VAL A 14 -9.23 -6.58 23.43
N TYR A 15 -10.49 -7.02 23.40
CA TYR A 15 -11.57 -6.22 22.82
C TYR A 15 -11.86 -5.02 23.71
N ASP A 16 -11.70 -3.83 23.14
CA ASP A 16 -12.05 -2.58 23.80
C ASP A 16 -13.40 -2.08 23.29
N GLN A 17 -14.39 -1.99 24.18
CA GLN A 17 -15.75 -1.55 23.83
C GLN A 17 -15.80 -0.04 23.55
N ASP A 18 -14.88 0.73 24.12
CA ASP A 18 -14.83 2.18 23.95
C ASP A 18 -14.08 2.57 22.67
N ASN A 19 -13.35 1.63 22.09
CA ASN A 19 -12.53 1.82 20.89
C ASN A 19 -12.94 0.83 19.77
N VAL A 20 -14.11 1.04 19.18
CA VAL A 20 -14.63 0.17 18.12
C VAL A 20 -13.93 0.48 16.80
N LEU A 21 -13.30 -0.55 16.21
CA LEU A 21 -12.65 -0.46 14.91
C LEU A 21 -13.61 0.08 13.83
N ARG A 22 -13.17 1.10 13.13
CA ARG A 22 -13.84 1.66 11.96
C ARG A 22 -13.21 1.04 10.71
N GLY A 23 -13.83 -0.01 10.19
CA GLY A 23 -13.33 -0.67 8.98
C GLY A 23 -13.43 0.20 7.74
N GLY A 24 -12.40 0.14 6.91
CA GLY A 24 -12.31 0.79 5.60
C GLY A 24 -10.99 1.53 5.39
N ALA A 25 -10.70 1.83 4.14
CA ALA A 25 -9.60 2.70 3.74
C ALA A 25 -10.12 4.12 3.48
N VAL A 26 -9.28 5.12 3.71
CA VAL A 26 -9.51 6.48 3.22
C VAL A 26 -9.49 6.44 1.68
N GLU A 27 -10.30 7.26 1.04
CA GLU A 27 -10.45 7.28 -0.43
C GLU A 27 -9.23 7.88 -1.15
N THR A 28 -8.06 7.70 -0.58
CA THR A 28 -6.79 8.17 -1.14
C THR A 28 -5.75 7.08 -0.99
N ILE A 29 -5.15 6.71 -2.11
CA ILE A 29 -4.00 5.79 -2.15
C ILE A 29 -2.82 6.49 -2.81
N ARG A 30 -1.62 6.19 -2.34
CA ARG A 30 -0.38 6.64 -2.97
C ARG A 30 0.36 5.46 -3.55
N LEU A 31 0.66 5.53 -4.83
CA LEU A 31 1.36 4.52 -5.57
C LEU A 31 2.79 4.96 -5.86
N ILE A 32 3.75 4.12 -5.55
CA ILE A 32 5.17 4.35 -5.75
C ILE A 32 5.67 3.28 -6.71
N ASN A 33 6.41 3.66 -7.75
CA ASN A 33 7.06 2.66 -8.58
C ASN A 33 8.07 1.86 -7.73
N PHE A 34 7.98 0.56 -7.76
CA PHE A 34 8.87 -0.32 -7.00
C PHE A 34 10.35 -0.02 -7.26
N LYS A 35 10.72 0.24 -8.52
CA LYS A 35 12.09 0.59 -8.92
C LYS A 35 12.59 1.92 -8.35
N ASP A 36 11.68 2.81 -7.94
CA ASP A 36 12.03 4.10 -7.36
C ASP A 36 12.36 4.01 -5.86
N LEU A 37 12.09 2.85 -5.24
CA LEU A 37 12.49 2.51 -3.87
C LEU A 37 13.52 1.38 -3.82
N LYS A 38 13.38 0.33 -4.63
CA LYS A 38 14.27 -0.83 -4.64
C LYS A 38 15.17 -0.84 -5.90
N PRO A 39 16.45 -1.21 -5.81
CA PRO A 39 17.16 -1.72 -4.61
C PRO A 39 17.85 -0.65 -3.76
N SER A 40 17.90 0.61 -4.17
CA SER A 40 18.82 1.62 -3.61
C SER A 40 18.14 2.69 -2.76
N GLY A 41 16.81 2.74 -2.68
CA GLY A 41 16.09 3.58 -1.73
C GLY A 41 16.24 3.05 -0.30
N THR A 42 15.89 3.87 0.66
CA THR A 42 16.00 3.52 2.07
C THR A 42 14.62 3.31 2.67
N VAL A 43 14.45 2.18 3.35
CA VAL A 43 13.32 1.93 4.24
C VAL A 43 13.91 1.73 5.63
N THR A 44 13.55 2.62 6.54
CA THR A 44 14.01 2.54 7.93
C THR A 44 12.91 1.91 8.77
N PHE A 45 13.26 0.90 9.53
CA PHE A 45 12.37 0.23 10.45
C PHE A 45 12.61 0.70 11.88
N ASP A 46 11.59 0.63 12.70
CA ASP A 46 11.74 0.87 14.14
C ASP A 46 12.67 -0.19 14.77
N GLY A 47 13.56 0.26 15.66
CA GLY A 47 14.52 -0.63 16.29
C GLY A 47 13.92 -1.68 17.23
N SER A 48 12.71 -1.44 17.71
CA SER A 48 11.99 -2.30 18.65
C SER A 48 10.86 -3.08 17.98
N ASN A 49 10.35 -2.59 16.86
CA ASN A 49 9.23 -3.17 16.13
C ASN A 49 9.53 -3.28 14.62
N VAL A 50 9.96 -4.44 14.19
CA VAL A 50 10.36 -4.71 12.79
C VAL A 50 9.20 -4.63 11.78
N ASN A 51 7.94 -4.59 12.23
CA ASN A 51 6.78 -4.44 11.39
C ASN A 51 6.37 -2.96 11.20
N MET A 52 7.15 -2.05 11.77
CA MET A 52 6.89 -0.62 11.71
C MET A 52 7.97 0.09 10.90
N VAL A 53 7.55 0.81 9.86
CA VAL A 53 8.40 1.68 9.05
C VAL A 53 8.37 3.07 9.65
N THR A 54 9.54 3.65 9.89
CA THR A 54 9.68 5.02 10.44
C THR A 54 10.10 6.02 9.38
N ASP A 55 10.70 5.55 8.27
CA ASP A 55 11.09 6.44 7.18
C ASP A 55 11.13 5.68 5.84
N LEU A 56 10.81 6.38 4.76
CA LEU A 56 10.82 5.86 3.40
C LEU A 56 11.39 6.92 2.46
N VAL A 57 12.58 6.66 1.92
CA VAL A 57 13.29 7.59 1.03
C VAL A 57 13.42 6.98 -0.36
N LEU A 58 12.90 7.68 -1.36
CA LEU A 58 12.97 7.28 -2.77
C LEU A 58 14.36 7.55 -3.36
N ILE A 59 14.66 6.81 -4.43
CA ILE A 59 15.93 6.92 -5.15
C ILE A 59 15.95 8.21 -5.98
N GLY A 60 16.72 9.21 -5.55
CA GLY A 60 16.92 10.45 -6.29
C GLY A 60 15.77 11.47 -6.15
N GLY A 61 16.13 12.73 -6.25
CA GLY A 61 15.26 13.86 -5.90
C GLY A 61 14.10 14.16 -6.86
N SER A 62 14.01 13.49 -8.01
CA SER A 62 12.91 13.68 -8.97
C SER A 62 11.81 12.62 -8.85
N LYS A 63 11.96 11.67 -7.93
CA LYS A 63 11.00 10.59 -7.73
C LYS A 63 9.95 10.99 -6.71
N LYS A 64 8.73 10.51 -6.91
CA LYS A 64 7.59 10.82 -6.04
C LYS A 64 6.59 9.68 -6.00
N ALA A 65 5.70 9.74 -5.04
CA ALA A 65 4.47 8.96 -5.05
C ALA A 65 3.43 9.61 -5.97
N TYR A 66 2.55 8.79 -6.51
CA TYR A 66 1.43 9.21 -7.35
C TYR A 66 0.14 9.01 -6.57
N LYS A 67 -0.54 10.11 -6.29
CA LYS A 67 -1.77 10.13 -5.52
C LYS A 67 -2.96 9.79 -6.43
N TYR A 68 -3.74 8.78 -6.04
CA TYR A 68 -5.02 8.45 -6.64
C TYR A 68 -6.12 8.70 -5.61
N GLU A 69 -7.16 9.39 -6.05
CA GLU A 69 -8.32 9.73 -5.23
C GLU A 69 -9.53 8.96 -5.74
N GLY A 70 -10.19 8.27 -4.83
CA GLY A 70 -11.41 7.55 -5.08
C GLY A 70 -12.64 8.34 -4.65
N PHE A 71 -13.78 7.69 -4.72
CA PHE A 71 -15.06 8.22 -4.28
C PHE A 71 -15.93 7.08 -3.75
N ASN A 72 -16.64 7.32 -2.67
CA ASN A 72 -17.69 6.44 -2.17
C ASN A 72 -17.27 4.99 -1.95
N ARG A 73 -16.18 4.79 -1.19
CA ARG A 73 -15.60 3.46 -0.87
C ARG A 73 -15.10 2.68 -2.08
N SER A 74 -14.63 3.40 -3.10
CA SER A 74 -14.05 2.80 -4.31
C SER A 74 -12.66 2.20 -4.09
N MET A 75 -12.11 2.31 -2.89
CA MET A 75 -10.79 1.78 -2.54
C MET A 75 -10.91 0.71 -1.46
N ARG A 76 -10.20 -0.41 -1.67
CA ARG A 76 -10.10 -1.52 -0.73
C ARG A 76 -8.68 -2.01 -0.67
N ALA A 77 -8.19 -2.27 0.52
CA ALA A 77 -6.93 -2.92 0.76
C ALA A 77 -7.17 -4.20 1.55
N LYS A 78 -6.52 -5.28 1.17
CA LYS A 78 -6.62 -6.57 1.87
C LYS A 78 -5.32 -7.34 1.74
N TYR A 79 -5.13 -8.29 2.63
CA TYR A 79 -4.08 -9.30 2.51
C TYR A 79 -4.61 -10.68 2.89
N GLU A 80 -4.00 -11.70 2.35
CA GLU A 80 -4.35 -13.09 2.61
C GLU A 80 -3.09 -13.88 2.96
N LEU A 81 -3.21 -14.72 4.00
CA LEU A 81 -2.15 -15.63 4.41
C LEU A 81 -2.12 -16.83 3.47
N VAL A 82 -0.95 -17.13 2.92
CA VAL A 82 -0.70 -18.32 2.12
C VAL A 82 0.31 -19.20 2.85
N LYS A 83 -0.12 -20.41 3.20
CA LYS A 83 0.76 -21.42 3.82
C LYS A 83 1.06 -22.51 2.81
N SER A 84 2.34 -22.86 2.70
CA SER A 84 2.80 -24.08 2.04
C SER A 84 3.46 -25.00 3.07
N ALA A 85 3.87 -26.20 2.66
CA ALA A 85 4.55 -27.15 3.54
C ALA A 85 5.83 -26.58 4.16
N PHE A 86 6.49 -25.62 3.49
CA PHE A 86 7.81 -25.12 3.86
C PHE A 86 7.90 -23.60 4.01
N SER A 87 6.80 -22.87 3.77
CA SER A 87 6.81 -21.41 3.83
C SER A 87 5.49 -20.81 4.26
N VAL A 88 5.57 -19.65 4.87
CA VAL A 88 4.45 -18.75 5.15
C VAL A 88 4.70 -17.48 4.36
N SER A 89 3.71 -17.02 3.63
CA SER A 89 3.78 -15.81 2.82
C SER A 89 2.41 -15.14 2.75
N TYR A 90 2.37 -13.93 2.21
CA TYR A 90 1.16 -13.14 2.12
C TYR A 90 0.94 -12.65 0.69
N ILE A 91 -0.31 -12.62 0.27
CA ILE A 91 -0.75 -11.93 -0.94
C ILE A 91 -1.38 -10.63 -0.51
N HIS A 92 -0.81 -9.52 -0.96
CA HIS A 92 -1.38 -8.19 -0.76
C HIS A 92 -2.22 -7.84 -1.98
N THR A 93 -3.37 -7.23 -1.77
CA THR A 93 -4.28 -6.84 -2.86
C THR A 93 -4.86 -5.46 -2.58
N ILE A 94 -4.87 -4.61 -3.61
CA ILE A 94 -5.49 -3.29 -3.59
C ILE A 94 -6.47 -3.22 -4.75
N ASP A 95 -7.74 -3.00 -4.45
CA ASP A 95 -8.79 -2.74 -5.43
C ASP A 95 -9.11 -1.23 -5.40
N PHE A 96 -9.15 -0.59 -6.55
CA PHE A 96 -9.50 0.83 -6.64
C PHE A 96 -10.11 1.20 -7.99
N VAL A 97 -10.81 2.32 -8.02
CA VAL A 97 -11.49 2.84 -9.22
C VAL A 97 -10.89 4.18 -9.60
N VAL A 98 -10.56 4.33 -10.89
CA VAL A 98 -10.05 5.59 -11.46
C VAL A 98 -11.14 6.19 -12.33
N PHE A 99 -11.64 7.35 -11.92
CA PHE A 99 -12.75 8.05 -12.58
C PHE A 99 -12.30 8.96 -13.73
N GLN A 100 -11.02 9.29 -13.78
CA GLN A 100 -10.45 10.09 -14.85
C GLN A 100 -10.18 9.21 -16.07
N ILE A 101 -10.64 9.64 -17.27
CA ILE A 101 -10.62 8.83 -18.49
C ILE A 101 -9.84 9.45 -19.64
N ASP A 102 -9.05 10.48 -19.36
CA ASP A 102 -8.24 11.18 -20.35
C ASP A 102 -7.09 10.34 -20.93
N TYR A 103 -6.35 10.94 -21.85
CA TYR A 103 -5.22 10.32 -22.50
C TYR A 103 -4.09 10.01 -21.51
N ASP A 104 -3.77 10.96 -20.64
CA ASP A 104 -2.67 10.84 -19.70
C ASP A 104 -2.91 9.72 -18.69
N THR A 105 -4.14 9.61 -18.16
CA THR A 105 -4.55 8.50 -17.30
C THR A 105 -4.39 7.14 -17.99
N LYS A 106 -4.78 7.02 -19.24
CA LYS A 106 -4.61 5.76 -20.00
C LYS A 106 -3.15 5.40 -20.19
N MET A 107 -2.28 6.39 -20.46
CA MET A 107 -0.84 6.17 -20.55
C MET A 107 -0.25 5.72 -19.22
N GLU A 108 -0.69 6.34 -18.11
CA GLU A 108 -0.26 5.97 -16.76
C GLU A 108 -0.69 4.54 -16.39
N LEU A 109 -1.94 4.16 -16.64
CA LEU A 109 -2.43 2.80 -16.43
C LEU A 109 -1.69 1.77 -17.28
N THR A 110 -1.34 2.12 -18.52
CA THR A 110 -0.51 1.27 -19.37
C THR A 110 0.90 1.09 -18.82
N ALA A 111 1.50 2.15 -18.31
CA ALA A 111 2.81 2.09 -17.65
C ALA A 111 2.76 1.27 -16.34
N MET A 112 1.68 1.41 -15.58
CA MET A 112 1.42 0.63 -14.36
C MET A 112 1.36 -0.87 -14.65
N ALA A 113 0.74 -1.27 -15.78
CA ALA A 113 0.65 -2.66 -16.20
C ALA A 113 2.02 -3.30 -16.55
N MET A 114 3.03 -2.48 -16.84
CA MET A 114 4.38 -2.96 -17.19
C MET A 114 5.34 -2.95 -15.99
N GLY A 115 4.91 -2.44 -14.85
CA GLY A 115 5.77 -2.22 -13.69
C GLY A 115 5.28 -2.95 -12.44
N LYS A 116 6.07 -2.78 -11.37
CA LYS A 116 5.68 -3.15 -10.01
C LYS A 116 5.49 -1.90 -9.18
N ILE A 117 4.55 -1.97 -8.27
CA ILE A 117 4.07 -0.84 -7.49
C ILE A 117 4.15 -1.17 -6.00
N ILE A 118 4.45 -0.16 -5.19
CA ILE A 118 4.24 -0.17 -3.75
C ILE A 118 3.08 0.76 -3.47
N ALA A 119 2.16 0.35 -2.62
CA ALA A 119 1.00 1.16 -2.28
C ALA A 119 1.02 1.56 -0.80
N VAL A 120 0.75 2.85 -0.54
CA VAL A 120 0.54 3.38 0.80
C VAL A 120 -0.92 3.73 0.95
N VAL A 121 -1.57 3.11 1.91
CA VAL A 121 -3.00 3.22 2.19
C VAL A 121 -3.20 3.76 3.60
N GLN A 122 -4.17 4.65 3.78
CA GLN A 122 -4.58 5.11 5.09
C GLN A 122 -5.88 4.41 5.49
N ASN A 123 -5.90 3.77 6.65
CA ASN A 123 -7.10 3.22 7.25
C ASN A 123 -8.00 4.34 7.80
N LEU A 124 -9.31 4.12 7.81
CA LEU A 124 -10.28 5.04 8.42
C LEU A 124 -10.18 5.08 9.93
N ASP A 125 -9.68 4.00 10.52
CA ASP A 125 -9.42 3.95 11.96
C ASP A 125 -8.12 4.67 12.29
N THR A 126 -8.24 5.71 13.08
CA THR A 126 -7.12 6.55 13.53
C THR A 126 -6.91 6.48 15.04
N ASN A 127 -7.59 5.54 15.73
CA ASN A 127 -7.60 5.48 17.18
C ASN A 127 -6.20 5.23 17.77
N ASP A 128 -5.36 4.48 17.05
CA ASP A 128 -3.99 4.16 17.49
C ASP A 128 -2.92 5.08 16.88
N ASP A 129 -3.30 6.22 16.29
CA ASP A 129 -2.41 7.19 15.64
C ASP A 129 -1.53 6.64 14.49
N ASN A 130 -1.69 5.37 14.09
CA ASN A 130 -0.87 4.69 13.10
C ASN A 130 -1.68 4.07 11.93
N PRO A 131 -2.53 4.87 11.26
CA PRO A 131 -3.46 4.35 10.27
C PRO A 131 -2.83 4.01 8.92
N TYR A 132 -1.55 4.31 8.69
CA TYR A 132 -0.91 4.09 7.39
C TYR A 132 -0.32 2.69 7.29
N GLU A 133 -0.62 2.02 6.17
CA GLU A 133 -0.11 0.70 5.83
C GLU A 133 0.57 0.70 4.47
N ILE A 134 1.67 -0.03 4.35
CA ILE A 134 2.45 -0.20 3.12
C ILE A 134 2.23 -1.61 2.59
N TYR A 135 1.77 -1.71 1.36
CA TYR A 135 1.51 -2.95 0.63
C TYR A 135 2.54 -3.15 -0.48
N GLY A 136 2.99 -4.36 -0.69
CA GLY A 136 3.92 -4.70 -1.77
C GLY A 136 5.35 -4.22 -1.53
N LEU A 137 5.81 -4.17 -0.28
CA LEU A 137 7.13 -3.63 0.05
C LEU A 137 8.29 -4.56 -0.37
N ASP A 138 8.11 -5.89 -0.33
CA ASP A 138 9.18 -6.84 -0.63
C ASP A 138 9.22 -7.24 -2.11
N SER A 139 8.08 -7.63 -2.68
CA SER A 139 7.99 -8.19 -4.03
C SER A 139 7.33 -7.25 -5.04
N GLY A 140 6.65 -6.24 -4.54
CA GLY A 140 5.84 -5.31 -5.35
C GLY A 140 4.48 -5.88 -5.74
N LEU A 141 3.54 -4.98 -6.02
CA LEU A 141 2.23 -5.29 -6.57
C LEU A 141 2.27 -5.14 -8.08
N GLU A 142 1.58 -6.01 -8.79
CA GLU A 142 1.39 -5.98 -10.24
C GLU A 142 -0.07 -5.68 -10.57
N LEU A 143 -0.33 -5.01 -11.68
CA LEU A 143 -1.70 -4.79 -12.16
C LEU A 143 -2.25 -6.10 -12.73
N ILE A 144 -3.09 -6.76 -11.94
CA ILE A 144 -3.67 -8.08 -12.30
C ILE A 144 -4.95 -7.91 -13.11
N THR A 145 -5.73 -6.88 -12.81
CA THR A 145 -6.99 -6.62 -13.49
C THR A 145 -7.11 -5.14 -13.81
N SER A 146 -7.50 -4.84 -15.05
CA SER A 146 -7.90 -3.51 -15.49
C SER A 146 -9.10 -3.68 -16.42
N VAL A 147 -10.27 -3.31 -15.93
CA VAL A 147 -11.53 -3.44 -16.66
C VAL A 147 -12.19 -2.09 -16.78
N ARG A 148 -12.74 -1.81 -17.95
CA ARG A 148 -13.60 -0.66 -18.18
C ARG A 148 -14.76 -1.08 -19.07
N ASP A 149 -15.98 -0.95 -18.57
CA ASP A 149 -17.20 -1.03 -19.37
C ASP A 149 -17.88 0.33 -19.38
N ILE A 150 -18.03 0.90 -20.57
CA ILE A 150 -18.59 2.26 -20.77
C ILE A 150 -20.06 2.32 -20.36
N ASN A 151 -20.76 1.17 -20.44
CA ASN A 151 -22.20 1.07 -20.17
C ASN A 151 -22.50 0.50 -18.78
N ASP A 152 -21.48 0.21 -17.98
CA ASP A 152 -21.67 -0.30 -16.64
C ASP A 152 -22.24 0.81 -15.71
N ALA A 153 -23.42 0.54 -15.13
CA ALA A 153 -24.12 1.48 -14.27
C ALA A 153 -23.43 1.65 -12.90
N ASP A 154 -22.68 0.65 -12.44
CA ASP A 154 -22.04 0.68 -11.13
C ASP A 154 -20.74 1.49 -11.15
N SER A 155 -19.93 1.35 -12.20
CA SER A 155 -18.67 2.08 -12.37
C SER A 155 -18.82 3.38 -13.18
N ASN A 156 -19.97 3.62 -13.81
CA ASN A 156 -20.20 4.75 -14.74
C ASN A 156 -19.12 4.88 -15.83
N GLY A 157 -18.59 3.76 -16.28
CA GLY A 157 -17.53 3.73 -17.28
C GLY A 157 -16.14 4.11 -16.78
N ALA A 158 -15.90 4.11 -15.47
CA ALA A 158 -14.59 4.27 -14.86
C ALA A 158 -13.71 3.03 -15.05
N PHE A 159 -12.42 3.16 -14.77
CA PHE A 159 -11.50 2.02 -14.75
C PHE A 159 -11.57 1.33 -13.38
N VAL A 160 -11.90 0.05 -13.36
CA VAL A 160 -11.86 -0.79 -12.17
C VAL A 160 -10.54 -1.57 -12.21
N LEU A 161 -9.70 -1.36 -11.21
CA LEU A 161 -8.32 -1.82 -11.18
C LEU A 161 -8.08 -2.70 -9.95
N GLN A 162 -7.25 -3.72 -10.13
CA GLN A 162 -6.73 -4.52 -9.03
C GLN A 162 -5.22 -4.66 -9.16
N LEU A 163 -4.51 -4.18 -8.14
CA LEU A 163 -3.10 -4.46 -7.90
C LEU A 163 -3.00 -5.62 -6.92
N ALA A 164 -2.17 -6.60 -7.21
CA ALA A 164 -1.90 -7.67 -6.27
C ALA A 164 -0.44 -8.15 -6.35
N THR A 165 0.03 -8.73 -5.26
CA THR A 165 1.25 -9.53 -5.29
C THR A 165 1.05 -10.69 -6.26
N ASN A 166 2.01 -10.93 -7.13
CA ASN A 166 1.90 -11.99 -8.13
C ASN A 166 1.67 -13.36 -7.46
N PRO A 167 0.53 -14.01 -7.71
CA PRO A 167 0.20 -15.28 -7.06
C PRO A 167 1.13 -16.43 -7.43
N ASP A 168 1.70 -16.38 -8.64
CA ASP A 168 2.61 -17.40 -9.18
C ASP A 168 4.10 -17.03 -9.01
N GLY A 169 4.36 -15.83 -8.52
CA GLY A 169 5.70 -15.28 -8.34
C GLY A 169 6.13 -15.17 -6.87
N ALA A 170 7.04 -14.25 -6.63
CA ALA A 170 7.47 -13.90 -5.28
C ALA A 170 6.31 -13.24 -4.52
N LYS A 171 6.07 -13.71 -3.29
CA LYS A 171 5.05 -13.20 -2.38
C LYS A 171 5.69 -12.36 -1.29
N GLU A 172 4.88 -11.60 -0.59
CA GLU A 172 5.33 -10.84 0.58
C GLU A 172 5.68 -11.76 1.74
N GLY A 173 6.78 -11.46 2.43
CA GLY A 173 7.21 -12.23 3.60
C GLY A 173 6.45 -11.88 4.87
N HIS A 174 5.66 -10.82 4.87
CA HIS A 174 4.97 -10.27 6.04
C HIS A 174 3.60 -9.68 5.66
N MET A 175 2.78 -9.43 6.66
CA MET A 175 1.57 -8.60 6.55
C MET A 175 1.95 -7.17 6.11
N PRO A 176 1.00 -6.35 5.65
CA PRO A 176 1.27 -4.94 5.37
C PRO A 176 2.00 -4.28 6.54
N MET A 177 3.06 -3.55 6.23
CA MET A 177 3.85 -2.85 7.23
C MET A 177 3.14 -1.58 7.68
N THR A 178 3.08 -1.34 8.97
CA THR A 178 2.59 -0.07 9.50
C THR A 178 3.63 1.02 9.27
N TRP A 179 3.21 2.17 8.76
CA TRP A 179 4.05 3.36 8.70
C TRP A 179 3.67 4.34 9.80
N PHE A 180 4.57 4.52 10.73
CA PHE A 180 4.40 5.41 11.85
C PHE A 180 5.74 6.00 12.30
N ILE A 181 5.77 7.32 12.54
CA ILE A 181 6.98 8.02 12.95
C ILE A 181 6.90 8.34 14.45
N THR A 182 6.04 9.24 14.84
CA THR A 182 5.90 9.67 16.25
C THR A 182 4.44 9.88 16.62
N ASN A 183 3.66 10.40 15.70
CA ASN A 183 2.21 10.64 15.83
C ASN A 183 1.60 10.75 14.43
N LEU A 184 0.27 10.78 14.37
CA LEU A 184 -0.47 10.85 13.12
C LEU A 184 -0.08 12.07 12.26
N ALA A 185 0.04 13.25 12.85
CA ALA A 185 0.33 14.49 12.10
C ALA A 185 1.72 14.44 11.43
N THR A 186 2.74 13.96 12.16
CA THR A 186 4.10 13.81 11.64
C THR A 186 4.16 12.76 10.53
N THR A 187 3.47 11.62 10.71
CA THR A 187 3.40 10.57 9.70
C THR A 187 2.67 11.05 8.46
N THR A 188 1.54 11.76 8.61
CA THR A 188 0.80 12.35 7.48
C THR A 188 1.67 13.31 6.68
N THR A 189 2.41 14.19 7.36
CA THR A 189 3.35 15.12 6.70
C THR A 189 4.41 14.36 5.91
N ALA A 190 5.00 13.29 6.47
CA ALA A 190 5.99 12.48 5.78
C ALA A 190 5.41 11.77 4.54
N VAL A 191 4.19 11.27 4.65
CA VAL A 191 3.46 10.64 3.52
C VAL A 191 3.15 11.69 2.43
N GLU A 192 2.78 12.91 2.80
CA GLU A 192 2.50 13.99 1.85
C GLU A 192 3.77 14.51 1.16
N VAL A 193 4.91 14.48 1.84
CA VAL A 193 6.21 14.85 1.23
C VAL A 193 6.55 13.93 0.07
N LEU A 194 6.11 12.66 0.08
CA LEU A 194 6.32 11.76 -1.06
C LEU A 194 5.55 12.19 -2.32
N ASP A 195 4.49 12.98 -2.19
CA ASP A 195 3.70 13.46 -3.34
C ASP A 195 4.46 14.55 -4.14
N VAL A 196 5.49 15.13 -3.53
CA VAL A 196 6.31 16.19 -4.13
C VAL A 196 7.69 15.63 -4.48
N ALA A 197 8.09 15.77 -5.75
CA ALA A 197 9.45 15.45 -6.13
C ALA A 197 10.40 16.37 -5.33
N THR A 198 11.21 15.79 -4.45
CA THR A 198 12.27 16.54 -3.76
C THR A 198 13.28 16.95 -4.83
N GLY A 199 13.36 18.25 -5.14
CA GLY A 199 14.23 18.79 -6.17
C GLY A 199 15.68 18.32 -6.02
N ALA A 200 16.33 18.20 -7.17
CA ALA A 200 17.77 17.90 -7.23
C ALA A 200 18.60 19.00 -6.62
#